data_adb356e142491bc7c7456e4f6b7c10de
#
_entry.id   adb356e142491bc7c7456e4f6b7c10de
#
_cell.length_a   1.000
_cell.length_b   1.000
_cell.length_c   1.000
_cell.angle_alpha   90.00
_cell.angle_beta   90.00
_cell.angle_gamma   90.00
#
_symmetry.space_group_name_H-M   'P 1'
#
loop_
_entity.id
_entity.type
_entity.pdbx_description
1 polymer ?
#
loop_
_entity_poly.entity_id
_entity_poly.type
_entity_poly.pdbx_seq_one_letter_code
_entity_poly.pdbx_strand_id
1 'polypeptide(L)' 'MKTKIKYLRQEMGITQKDLAEKVGVSRQTINALENGKYNPSLLVAYKITQLLNKEHIEEVFVFEDEEI' A
#
# COMPACT_ATOMS: atom_id res chain seq x y z
N MET A 1 -1.98 0.28 -11.22
CA MET A 1 -1.57 1.41 -10.36
C MET A 1 -0.21 1.13 -9.75
N LYS A 2 0.68 2.10 -9.78
CA LYS A 2 1.99 1.98 -9.13
C LYS A 2 1.89 2.38 -7.67
N THR A 3 2.72 1.79 -6.82
CA THR A 3 2.74 2.15 -5.40
C THR A 3 4.18 2.28 -4.89
N LYS A 4 4.31 2.96 -3.76
CA LYS A 4 5.59 3.05 -3.04
C LYS A 4 5.56 2.18 -1.78
N ILE A 5 4.59 1.27 -1.67
CA ILE A 5 4.40 0.45 -0.47
C ILE A 5 5.67 -0.33 -0.12
N LYS A 6 6.23 -1.03 -1.09
CA LYS A 6 7.42 -1.86 -0.84
C LYS A 6 8.58 -1.03 -0.30
N TYR A 7 8.86 0.10 -0.95
CA TYR A 7 9.94 0.98 -0.56
C TYR A 7 9.73 1.52 0.86
N LEU A 8 8.53 2.05 1.13
CA LEU A 8 8.22 2.64 2.43
C LEU A 8 8.21 1.59 3.53
N ARG A 9 7.66 0.41 3.23
CA ARG A 9 7.64 -0.72 4.17
C ARG A 9 9.06 -1.14 4.54
N GLN A 10 9.93 -1.26 3.54
CA GLN A 10 11.34 -1.66 3.76
C GLN A 10 12.09 -0.62 4.58
N GLU A 11 11.83 0.65 4.35
CA GLU A 11 12.44 1.71 5.16
C GLU A 11 12.04 1.59 6.63
N MET A 12 10.83 1.12 6.91
CA MET A 12 10.35 0.94 8.28
C MET A 12 10.77 -0.41 8.88
N GLY A 13 11.39 -1.27 8.07
CA GLY A 13 11.81 -2.59 8.54
C GLY A 13 10.68 -3.57 8.78
N ILE A 14 9.53 -3.40 8.14
CA ILE A 14 8.39 -4.31 8.30
C ILE A 14 8.21 -5.17 7.06
N THR A 15 7.72 -6.41 7.29
CA THR A 15 7.51 -7.38 6.23
C THR A 15 6.13 -7.21 5.60
N GLN A 16 5.92 -7.86 4.45
CA GLN A 16 4.58 -7.92 3.84
C GLN A 16 3.58 -8.54 4.82
N LYS A 17 4.00 -9.58 5.54
CA LYS A 17 3.16 -10.25 6.53
C LYS A 17 2.76 -9.30 7.64
N ASP A 18 3.70 -8.53 8.17
CA ASP A 18 3.43 -7.56 9.22
C ASP A 18 2.40 -6.52 8.77
N LEU A 19 2.61 -5.98 7.57
CA LEU A 19 1.70 -4.98 7.03
C LEU A 19 0.31 -5.58 6.80
N ALA A 20 0.25 -6.77 6.25
CA ALA A 20 -1.02 -7.45 5.98
C ALA A 20 -1.81 -7.67 7.27
N GLU A 21 -1.16 -8.13 8.33
CA GLU A 21 -1.81 -8.35 9.61
C GLU A 21 -2.38 -7.07 10.20
N LYS A 22 -1.61 -5.98 10.11
CA LYS A 22 -2.05 -4.68 10.66
C LYS A 22 -3.19 -4.07 9.86
N VAL A 23 -3.19 -4.27 8.56
CA VAL A 23 -4.25 -3.74 7.68
C VAL A 23 -5.52 -4.61 7.76
N GLY A 24 -5.34 -5.91 8.05
CA GLY A 24 -6.45 -6.85 8.07
C GLY A 24 -6.75 -7.47 6.72
N VAL A 25 -5.71 -7.64 5.88
CA VAL A 25 -5.84 -8.30 4.58
C VAL A 25 -4.82 -9.43 4.51
N SER A 26 -4.88 -10.23 3.44
CA SER A 26 -3.91 -11.30 3.25
C SER A 26 -2.57 -10.75 2.77
N ARG A 27 -1.51 -11.51 3.01
CA ARG A 27 -0.19 -11.19 2.46
C ARG A 27 -0.23 -11.15 0.94
N GLN A 28 -1.02 -12.03 0.31
CA GLN A 28 -1.20 -12.04 -1.13
C GLN A 28 -1.75 -10.72 -1.63
N THR A 29 -2.66 -10.11 -0.88
CA THR A 29 -3.21 -8.81 -1.22
C THR A 29 -2.14 -7.73 -1.18
N ILE A 30 -1.30 -7.72 -0.16
CA ILE A 30 -0.20 -6.75 -0.07
C ILE A 30 0.76 -6.95 -1.25
N ASN A 31 1.10 -8.21 -1.55
CA ASN A 31 1.99 -8.51 -2.68
C ASN A 31 1.39 -8.01 -4.00
N ALA A 32 0.10 -8.25 -4.22
CA ALA A 32 -0.57 -7.79 -5.43
C ALA A 32 -0.59 -6.26 -5.53
N LEU A 33 -0.81 -5.57 -4.42
CA LEU A 33 -0.76 -4.12 -4.39
C LEU A 33 0.64 -3.59 -4.72
N GLU A 34 1.67 -4.20 -4.15
CA GLU A 34 3.06 -3.79 -4.40
C GLU A 34 3.45 -3.97 -5.87
N ASN A 35 2.85 -4.95 -6.53
CA ASN A 35 3.13 -5.24 -7.94
C ASN A 35 2.17 -4.55 -8.91
N GLY A 36 1.32 -3.66 -8.41
CA GLY A 36 0.39 -2.92 -9.25
C GLY A 36 -0.69 -3.78 -9.90
N LYS A 37 -1.01 -4.92 -9.29
CA LYS A 37 -1.92 -5.90 -9.88
C LYS A 37 -3.39 -5.63 -9.61
N TYR A 38 -3.70 -4.81 -8.60
CA TYR A 38 -5.07 -4.41 -8.38
C TYR A 38 -5.13 -3.12 -7.55
N ASN A 39 -6.29 -2.48 -7.58
CA ASN A 39 -6.49 -1.23 -6.85
C ASN A 39 -7.16 -1.52 -5.51
N PRO A 40 -6.68 -0.95 -4.41
CA PRO A 40 -7.28 -1.20 -3.10
C PRO A 40 -8.61 -0.47 -2.95
N SER A 41 -9.43 -0.92 -2.00
CA SER A 41 -10.56 -0.12 -1.56
C SER A 41 -10.03 1.17 -0.90
N LEU A 42 -10.89 2.16 -0.81
CA LEU A 42 -10.53 3.41 -0.15
C LEU A 42 -10.09 3.18 1.29
N LEU A 43 -10.80 2.32 2.02
CA LEU A 43 -10.48 2.02 3.41
C LEU A 43 -9.11 1.36 3.54
N VAL A 44 -8.81 0.38 2.68
CA VAL A 44 -7.52 -0.31 2.70
C VAL A 44 -6.40 0.66 2.37
N ALA A 45 -6.59 1.50 1.35
CA ALA A 45 -5.60 2.51 0.98
C ALA A 45 -5.33 3.47 2.14
N TYR A 46 -6.38 3.91 2.84
CA TYR A 46 -6.24 4.78 3.99
C TYR A 46 -5.45 4.12 5.12
N LYS A 47 -5.81 2.86 5.44
CA LYS A 47 -5.11 2.13 6.51
C LYS A 47 -3.63 1.94 6.20
N ILE A 48 -3.31 1.57 4.96
CA ILE A 48 -1.91 1.40 4.55
C ILE A 48 -1.15 2.72 4.69
N THR A 49 -1.75 3.80 4.23
CA THR A 49 -1.13 5.13 4.32
C THR A 49 -0.82 5.48 5.76
N GLN A 50 -1.78 5.26 6.67
CA GLN A 50 -1.58 5.53 8.10
C GLN A 50 -0.47 4.67 8.69
N LEU A 51 -0.46 3.38 8.37
CA LEU A 51 0.54 2.45 8.91
C LEU A 51 1.94 2.75 8.40
N LEU A 52 2.07 3.35 7.23
CA LEU A 52 3.36 3.76 6.68
C LEU A 52 3.74 5.17 7.11
N ASN A 53 3.01 5.76 8.06
CA ASN A 53 3.28 7.08 8.64
C ASN A 53 3.25 8.21 7.61
N LYS A 54 2.34 8.11 6.64
CA LYS A 54 2.12 9.15 5.65
C LYS A 54 0.78 9.83 5.90
N GLU A 55 0.68 11.10 5.50
CA GLU A 55 -0.52 11.89 5.71
C GLU A 55 -1.51 11.79 4.56
N HIS A 56 -1.00 11.56 3.35
CA HIS A 56 -1.82 11.58 2.13
C HIS A 56 -1.64 10.30 1.33
N ILE A 57 -2.73 9.78 0.76
CA ILE A 57 -2.66 8.55 -0.02
C ILE A 57 -1.75 8.68 -1.24
N GLU A 58 -1.61 9.86 -1.83
CA GLU A 58 -0.74 10.06 -2.98
C GLU A 58 0.74 9.95 -2.64
N GLU A 59 1.10 9.92 -1.36
CA GLU A 59 2.47 9.64 -0.94
C GLU A 59 2.80 8.15 -1.04
N VAL A 60 1.77 7.31 -1.13
CA VAL A 60 1.91 5.85 -1.17
C VAL A 60 1.47 5.29 -2.52
N PHE A 61 0.37 5.79 -3.06
CA PHE A 61 -0.23 5.31 -4.31
C PHE A 61 -0.02 6.35 -5.39
N VAL A 62 0.57 5.91 -6.52
CA VAL A 62 0.90 6.81 -7.63
C VAL A 62 -0.24 6.79 -8.64
N PHE A 63 -0.94 7.90 -8.77
CA PHE A 63 -2.05 8.03 -9.72
C PHE A 63 -1.50 8.59 -11.03
N GLU A 64 -1.68 7.83 -12.11
CA GLU A 64 -1.23 8.22 -13.43
C GLU A 64 -2.40 8.83 -14.21
N ASP A 65 -2.10 9.68 -15.19
CA ASP A 65 -3.14 10.40 -15.92
C ASP A 65 -4.20 9.48 -16.53
N GLU A 66 -3.79 8.34 -17.06
CA GLU A 66 -4.73 7.40 -17.67
C GLU A 66 -5.62 6.67 -16.65
N GLU A 67 -5.36 6.84 -15.35
CA GLU A 67 -6.18 6.25 -14.29
C GLU A 67 -7.23 7.23 -13.77
N ILE A 68 -7.14 8.47 -14.19
CA ILE A 68 -8.04 9.53 -13.78
C ILE A 68 -9.02 9.86 -14.88
#